data_85d0a594e8f5ff1f25a7e0f1998add70
#
_entry.id   85d0a594e8f5ff1f25a7e0f1998add70
#
_cell.length_a   1.000
_cell.length_b   1.000
_cell.length_c   1.000
_cell.angle_alpha   90.00
_cell.angle_beta   90.00
_cell.angle_gamma   90.00
#
_symmetry.space_group_name_H-M   'P 1'
#
loop_
_entity.id
_entity.type
_entity.pdbx_description
1 polymer ?
#
loop_
_entity_poly.entity_id
_entity_poly.type
_entity_poly.pdbx_seq_one_letter_code
_entity_poly.pdbx_strand_id
1 'polypeptide(L)'
;MAKTLRDYSTPAVANVIVGPAINVADDNFKLRVGLITMVQANQFLGLPSEDANTHLQHFLELCDMIVIKDVTPKSIKLHLFPFSLSGKAKQWFYKEKEAVKTWDKCSAAFLAKFFPMGKTNALRG
;
A
#
# COMPACT_ATOMS: atom_id res chain seq x y z
N MET A 1 -10.74 7.69 -28.98
CA MET A 1 -10.45 7.94 -28.56
C MET A 1 -10.12 8.22 -28.07
N ALA A 2 -10.20 7.98 -28.00
CA ALA A 2 -9.89 8.26 -27.49
C ALA A 2 -9.41 8.39 -26.97
N LYS A 3 -9.35 8.36 -26.85
CA LYS A 3 -8.94 8.47 -26.18
C LYS A 3 -8.21 8.64 -25.65
N THR A 4 -8.06 8.68 -25.64
CA THR A 4 -7.36 8.78 -25.05
C THR A 4 -6.71 9.20 -24.54
N LEU A 5 -6.53 9.44 -24.33
CA LEU A 5 -6.08 9.75 -23.64
C LEU A 5 -6.16 10.37 -23.16
N ARG A 6 -6.59 10.80 -23.54
CA ARG A 6 -6.80 11.29 -23.09
C ARG A 6 -7.55 11.38 -22.61
N ASP A 7 -8.27 11.24 -23.14
CA ASP A 7 -8.98 11.23 -22.73
C ASP A 7 -8.94 11.08 -21.90
N TYR A 8 -8.67 11.02 -22.04
CA TYR A 8 -8.41 10.73 -21.34
C TYR A 8 -8.20 10.96 -20.50
N SER A 9 -8.14 11.14 -20.38
CA SER A 9 -7.99 11.19 -19.69
C SER A 9 -8.03 11.27 -18.84
N THR A 10 -8.33 11.31 -18.62
CA THR A 10 -8.58 11.28 -18.01
C THR A 10 -8.50 11.18 -16.95
N PRO A 11 -8.83 11.44 -16.43
CA PRO A 11 -9.06 11.40 -15.22
C PRO A 11 -9.37 10.20 -14.81
N ALA A 12 -9.76 9.68 -15.44
CA ALA A 12 -10.08 8.46 -15.13
C ALA A 12 -8.99 7.76 -14.53
N VAL A 13 -7.93 8.22 -14.66
CA VAL A 13 -6.86 7.72 -14.02
C VAL A 13 -7.20 7.34 -12.67
N ALA A 14 -8.05 8.06 -12.11
CA ALA A 14 -8.37 7.81 -10.75
C ALA A 14 -8.96 6.48 -10.49
N ASN A 15 -9.47 5.87 -11.42
CA ASN A 15 -10.13 4.63 -11.15
C ASN A 15 -9.26 3.43 -11.20
N VAL A 16 -8.00 3.69 -11.39
CA VAL A 16 -7.12 2.65 -11.51
C VAL A 16 -7.18 1.66 -10.45
N ILE A 17 -7.12 2.01 -9.26
CA ILE A 17 -7.08 1.05 -8.21
C ILE A 17 -8.40 0.38 -8.01
N VAL A 18 -9.42 1.11 -8.31
CA VAL A 18 -10.67 0.61 -8.11
C VAL A 18 -11.12 -0.06 -9.25
N GLY A 19 -10.71 0.32 -10.17
CA GLY A 19 -11.22 -0.09 -11.18
C GLY A 19 -11.39 -0.69 -12.11
N PRO A 20 -12.02 -0.86 -12.55
CA PRO A 20 -12.19 -1.58 -13.49
C PRO A 20 -12.41 -0.78 -14.57
N ALA A 21 -12.65 -0.51 -14.85
CA ALA A 21 -13.00 0.08 -15.67
C ALA A 21 -12.71 0.63 -16.66
N ILE A 22 -12.80 0.59 -17.20
CA ILE A 22 -12.72 1.34 -17.90
C ILE A 22 -12.03 1.40 -19.00
N ASN A 23 -12.21 1.92 -19.75
CA ASN A 23 -11.71 2.01 -20.88
C ASN A 23 -10.48 2.58 -20.99
N VAL A 24 -10.06 3.19 -20.42
CA VAL A 24 -8.78 3.63 -20.44
C VAL A 24 -8.01 2.58 -19.76
N ALA A 25 -8.37 1.41 -19.96
CA ALA A 25 -7.79 0.28 -19.30
C ALA A 25 -6.28 0.23 -19.35
N ASP A 26 -5.68 0.57 -20.46
CA ASP A 26 -4.22 0.51 -20.55
C ASP A 26 -3.56 1.55 -19.67
N ASP A 27 -4.09 2.76 -19.64
CA ASP A 27 -3.52 3.81 -18.81
C ASP A 27 -3.75 3.50 -17.34
N ASN A 28 -4.91 2.96 -17.02
CA ASN A 28 -5.19 2.56 -15.64
C ASN A 28 -4.26 1.45 -15.20
N PHE A 29 -3.99 0.52 -16.08
CA PHE A 29 -3.10 -0.57 -15.77
C PHE A 29 -1.68 -0.07 -15.53
N LYS A 30 -1.20 0.82 -16.37
CA LYS A 30 0.14 1.39 -16.22
C LYS A 30 0.28 2.15 -14.92
N LEU A 31 -0.73 2.93 -14.58
CA LEU A 31 -0.70 3.70 -13.34
C LEU A 31 -0.69 2.76 -12.13
N ARG A 32 -1.50 1.72 -12.18
CA ARG A 32 -1.56 0.76 -11.12
C ARG A 32 -0.22 0.06 -10.93
N VAL A 33 0.40 -0.37 -12.02
CA VAL A 33 1.70 -1.02 -11.96
C VAL A 33 2.74 -0.05 -11.41
N GLY A 34 2.67 1.22 -11.83
CA GLY A 34 3.59 2.24 -11.34
C GLY A 34 3.48 2.44 -9.84
N LEU A 35 2.25 2.50 -9.32
CA LEU A 35 2.03 2.66 -7.88
C LEU A 35 2.55 1.46 -7.11
N ILE A 36 2.27 0.27 -7.60
CA ILE A 36 2.74 -0.94 -6.95
C ILE A 36 4.26 -0.99 -6.95
N THR A 37 4.88 -0.63 -8.06
CA THR A 37 6.33 -0.62 -8.15
C THR A 37 6.95 0.35 -7.15
N MET A 38 6.36 1.52 -7.00
CA MET A 38 6.84 2.49 -6.02
C MET A 38 6.77 1.94 -4.60
N VAL A 39 5.67 1.29 -4.28
CA VAL A 39 5.47 0.74 -2.95
C VAL A 39 6.44 -0.42 -2.71
N GLN A 40 6.72 -1.22 -3.73
CA GLN A 40 7.62 -2.36 -3.61
C GLN A 40 9.09 -1.98 -3.53
N ALA A 41 9.41 -0.71 -3.76
CA ALA A 41 10.81 -0.29 -3.73
C ALA A 41 11.43 -0.41 -2.34
N ASN A 42 10.63 -0.34 -1.29
CA ASN A 42 11.13 -0.44 0.08
C ASN A 42 10.23 -1.34 0.90
N GLN A 43 10.37 -2.63 0.72
CA GLN A 43 9.52 -3.59 1.41
C GLN A 43 10.01 -3.90 2.81
N PHE A 44 9.05 -4.16 3.69
CA PHE A 44 9.33 -4.55 5.07
C PHE A 44 9.25 -6.07 5.16
N LEU A 45 10.27 -6.71 5.68
CA LEU A 45 10.33 -8.17 5.76
C LEU A 45 9.87 -8.74 7.09
N GLY A 46 9.85 -7.93 8.12
CA GLY A 46 9.47 -8.41 9.44
C GLY A 46 10.64 -8.90 10.26
N LEU A 47 11.85 -8.46 9.92
CA LEU A 47 13.04 -8.85 10.66
C LEU A 47 13.18 -8.02 11.94
N PRO A 48 13.76 -8.59 12.99
CA PRO A 48 13.93 -7.85 14.24
C PRO A 48 14.76 -6.58 14.10
N SER A 49 15.62 -6.53 13.09
CA SER A 49 16.46 -5.35 12.87
C SER A 49 15.72 -4.21 12.17
N GLU A 50 14.52 -4.46 11.67
CA GLU A 50 13.75 -3.45 10.98
C GLU A 50 12.82 -2.71 11.93
N ASP A 51 12.60 -1.42 11.64
CA ASP A 51 11.70 -0.60 12.45
C ASP A 51 10.35 -0.47 11.75
N ALA A 52 9.34 -1.13 12.30
CA ALA A 52 8.01 -1.13 11.72
C ALA A 52 7.41 0.28 11.67
N ASN A 53 7.67 1.10 12.69
CA ASN A 53 7.13 2.44 12.71
C ASN A 53 7.72 3.29 11.58
N THR A 54 9.01 3.17 11.34
CA THR A 54 9.66 3.88 10.25
C THR A 54 9.09 3.43 8.91
N HIS A 55 8.91 2.13 8.74
CA HIS A 55 8.32 1.63 7.51
C HIS A 55 6.93 2.21 7.28
N LEU A 56 6.11 2.20 8.33
CA LEU A 56 4.76 2.72 8.21
C LEU A 56 4.77 4.21 7.87
N GLN A 57 5.65 4.99 8.49
CA GLN A 57 5.74 6.42 8.21
C GLN A 57 6.12 6.67 6.74
N HIS A 58 7.10 5.94 6.22
CA HIS A 58 7.49 6.07 4.83
C HIS A 58 6.36 5.68 3.90
N PHE A 59 5.63 4.62 4.24
CA PHE A 59 4.49 4.20 3.44
C PHE A 59 3.40 5.28 3.43
N LEU A 60 3.12 5.88 4.58
CA LEU A 60 2.11 6.93 4.66
C LEU A 60 2.52 8.15 3.84
N GLU A 61 3.80 8.53 3.90
CA GLU A 61 4.28 9.64 3.10
C GLU A 61 4.11 9.38 1.61
N LEU A 62 4.39 8.17 1.20
CA LEU A 62 4.21 7.80 -0.20
C LEU A 62 2.75 7.88 -0.60
N CYS A 63 1.87 7.35 0.22
CA CYS A 63 0.45 7.35 -0.07
C CYS A 63 -0.15 8.76 -0.08
N ASP A 64 0.44 9.67 0.71
CA ASP A 64 -0.05 11.05 0.74
C ASP A 64 0.13 11.75 -0.60
N MET A 65 1.00 11.24 -1.45
CA MET A 65 1.20 11.82 -2.77
C MET A 65 0.24 11.25 -3.80
N ILE A 66 -0.57 10.29 -3.41
CA ILE A 66 -1.48 9.62 -4.33
C ILE A 66 -2.90 10.12 -4.11
N VAL A 67 -3.48 10.71 -5.14
CA VAL A 67 -4.85 11.18 -5.08
C VAL A 67 -5.60 10.53 -6.22
N ILE A 68 -6.64 9.79 -5.90
CA ILE A 68 -7.43 9.11 -6.91
C ILE A 68 -8.88 9.51 -6.70
N LYS A 69 -9.50 9.99 -7.77
CA LYS A 69 -10.86 10.47 -7.72
C LYS A 69 -11.80 9.37 -7.23
N ASP A 70 -12.68 9.73 -6.31
CA ASP A 70 -13.69 8.83 -5.77
C ASP A 70 -13.14 7.63 -4.97
N VAL A 71 -11.88 7.71 -4.58
CA VAL A 71 -11.27 6.68 -3.74
C VAL A 71 -10.75 7.34 -2.49
N THR A 72 -11.11 6.84 -1.33
CA THR A 72 -10.67 7.43 -0.08
C THR A 72 -9.20 7.14 0.18
N PRO A 73 -8.52 8.04 0.88
CA PRO A 73 -7.12 7.78 1.23
C PRO A 73 -6.92 6.48 1.99
N LYS A 74 -7.84 6.13 2.87
CA LYS A 74 -7.73 4.88 3.63
C LYS A 74 -7.85 3.66 2.72
N SER A 75 -8.69 3.75 1.70
CA SER A 75 -8.84 2.66 0.75
C SER A 75 -7.56 2.46 -0.06
N ILE A 76 -6.92 3.56 -0.46
CA ILE A 76 -5.66 3.49 -1.18
C ILE A 76 -4.61 2.81 -0.32
N LYS A 77 -4.51 3.21 0.94
CA LYS A 77 -3.53 2.64 1.86
C LYS A 77 -3.76 1.15 2.04
N LEU A 78 -4.99 0.77 2.26
CA LEU A 78 -5.31 -0.64 2.50
C LEU A 78 -5.00 -1.50 1.28
N HIS A 79 -5.28 -1.00 0.09
CA HIS A 79 -4.99 -1.75 -1.13
C HIS A 79 -3.50 -1.89 -1.41
N LEU A 80 -2.73 -0.86 -1.11
CA LEU A 80 -1.31 -0.87 -1.43
C LEU A 80 -0.42 -1.48 -0.36
N PHE A 81 -0.89 -1.48 0.87
CA PHE A 81 -0.06 -1.93 1.98
C PHE A 81 0.55 -3.32 1.80
N PRO A 82 -0.22 -4.33 1.35
CA PRO A 82 0.37 -5.66 1.18
C PRO A 82 1.56 -5.69 0.24
N PHE A 83 1.59 -4.77 -0.74
CA PHE A 83 2.70 -4.71 -1.67
C PHE A 83 3.95 -4.12 -1.04
N SER A 84 3.79 -3.48 0.12
CA SER A 84 4.93 -2.93 0.86
C SER A 84 5.55 -3.97 1.78
N LEU A 85 5.00 -5.17 1.81
CA LEU A 85 5.46 -6.23 2.70
C LEU A 85 6.07 -7.38 1.91
N SER A 86 7.01 -8.07 2.55
CA SER A 86 7.64 -9.23 1.95
C SER A 86 7.97 -10.21 3.08
N GLY A 87 8.43 -11.40 2.75
CA GLY A 87 8.86 -12.37 3.74
C GLY A 87 7.84 -12.63 4.83
N LYS A 88 8.31 -12.62 6.05
CA LYS A 88 7.46 -12.91 7.22
C LYS A 88 6.33 -11.92 7.37
N ALA A 89 6.57 -10.66 7.05
CA ALA A 89 5.53 -9.65 7.18
C ALA A 89 4.39 -9.91 6.23
N LYS A 90 4.70 -10.32 5.01
CA LYS A 90 3.65 -10.63 4.04
C LYS A 90 2.89 -11.89 4.44
N GLN A 91 3.60 -12.88 4.95
CA GLN A 91 2.96 -14.10 5.44
C GLN A 91 1.99 -13.77 6.58
N TRP A 92 2.42 -12.90 7.49
CA TRP A 92 1.57 -12.46 8.58
C TRP A 92 0.31 -11.78 8.05
N PHE A 93 0.46 -10.91 7.06
CA PHE A 93 -0.68 -10.18 6.51
C PHE A 93 -1.72 -11.13 5.94
N TYR A 94 -1.30 -12.12 5.17
CA TYR A 94 -2.24 -13.06 4.58
C TYR A 94 -2.91 -13.94 5.62
N LYS A 95 -2.20 -14.24 6.67
CA LYS A 95 -2.75 -15.05 7.74
C LYS A 95 -3.81 -14.28 8.52
N GLU A 96 -3.63 -12.97 8.65
CA GLU A 96 -4.54 -12.12 9.42
C GLU A 96 -5.52 -11.36 8.55
N LYS A 97 -5.71 -11.78 7.33
CA LYS A 97 -6.56 -11.04 6.38
C LYS A 97 -7.91 -10.64 6.95
N GLU A 98 -8.54 -11.52 7.68
CA GLU A 98 -9.88 -11.20 8.20
C GLU A 98 -9.83 -10.13 9.30
N ALA A 99 -8.73 -10.06 10.00
CA ALA A 99 -8.59 -9.10 11.08
C ALA A 99 -8.11 -7.73 10.63
N VAL A 100 -7.63 -7.62 9.39
CA VAL A 100 -7.06 -6.36 8.91
C VAL A 100 -7.83 -5.81 7.71
N LYS A 101 -9.14 -5.86 7.78
CA LYS A 101 -9.97 -5.45 6.65
C LYS A 101 -10.15 -3.95 6.47
N THR A 102 -9.82 -3.16 7.46
CA THR A 102 -9.87 -1.71 7.32
C THR A 102 -8.48 -1.17 7.54
N TRP A 103 -8.22 0.03 7.02
CA TRP A 103 -6.89 0.61 7.20
C TRP A 103 -6.57 0.82 8.67
N ASP A 104 -7.53 1.27 9.46
CA ASP A 104 -7.29 1.50 10.88
C ASP A 104 -6.91 0.20 11.59
N LYS A 105 -7.61 -0.88 11.30
CA LYS A 105 -7.29 -2.16 11.90
C LYS A 105 -5.97 -2.71 11.38
N CYS A 106 -5.71 -2.52 10.11
CA CYS A 106 -4.50 -3.02 9.48
C CYS A 106 -3.26 -2.36 10.06
N SER A 107 -3.26 -1.03 10.14
CA SER A 107 -2.10 -0.32 10.66
C SER A 107 -1.88 -0.61 12.14
N ALA A 108 -2.96 -0.69 12.91
CA ALA A 108 -2.85 -0.99 14.33
C ALA A 108 -2.30 -2.41 14.55
N ALA A 109 -2.80 -3.37 13.78
CA ALA A 109 -2.34 -4.76 13.90
C ALA A 109 -0.88 -4.90 13.47
N PHE A 110 -0.50 -4.18 12.42
CA PHE A 110 0.87 -4.20 11.95
C PHE A 110 1.84 -3.71 13.03
N LEU A 111 1.53 -2.56 13.63
CA LEU A 111 2.38 -2.02 14.68
C LEU A 111 2.37 -2.91 15.91
N ALA A 112 1.23 -3.48 16.26
CA ALA A 112 1.16 -4.36 17.43
C ALA A 112 2.03 -5.60 17.22
N LYS A 113 2.14 -6.06 16.00
CA LYS A 113 2.92 -7.26 15.71
C LYS A 113 4.42 -6.99 15.61
N PHE A 114 4.79 -5.95 14.89
CA PHE A 114 6.20 -5.75 14.53
C PHE A 114 6.93 -4.64 15.27
N PHE A 115 6.23 -3.63 15.76
CA PHE A 115 6.90 -2.53 16.42
C PHE A 115 7.54 -2.94 17.76
N PRO A 116 6.83 -3.67 18.64
CA PRO A 116 7.46 -4.08 19.90
C PRO A 116 8.67 -4.99 19.69
N MET A 117 8.62 -5.82 18.66
CA MET A 117 9.72 -6.70 18.35
C MET A 117 10.99 -5.92 18.05
N GLY A 118 10.88 -4.97 17.15
CA GLY A 118 12.03 -4.16 16.77
C GLY A 118 12.53 -3.32 17.93
N LYS A 119 11.61 -2.77 18.68
CA LYS A 119 11.97 -1.94 19.82
C LYS A 119 12.67 -2.74 20.90
N THR A 120 12.15 -3.94 21.19
CA THR A 120 12.76 -4.80 22.19
C THR A 120 14.16 -5.18 21.75
N ASN A 121 14.32 -5.47 20.50
CA ASN A 121 15.61 -5.84 19.97
C ASN A 121 16.59 -4.68 20.07
N ALA A 122 16.13 -3.47 19.79
CA ALA A 122 16.97 -2.29 19.91
C ALA A 122 17.41 -2.02 21.34
N LEU A 123 16.51 -2.30 22.28
CA LEU A 123 16.86 -2.12 23.67
C LEU A 123 17.89 -3.13 24.15
N ARG A 124 17.89 -4.30 23.58
CA ARG A 124 18.85 -5.33 23.96
C ARG A 124 20.18 -5.13 23.28
N GLY A 125 20.09 -4.61 22.11
CA GLY A 125 21.25 -4.48 21.31
C GLY A 125 21.95 -3.23 21.44
#